data_72b705ab70e4d8ed0222322b0057ac13
#
_entry.id   72b705ab70e4d8ed0222322b0057ac13
#
_cell.length_a   1.000
_cell.length_b   1.000
_cell.length_c   1.000
_cell.angle_alpha   90.00
_cell.angle_beta   90.00
_cell.angle_gamma   90.00
#
_symmetry.space_group_name_H-M   'P 1'
#
loop_
_entity.id
_entity.type
_entity.pdbx_description
1 polymer ?
#
loop_
_entity_poly.entity_id
_entity_poly.type
_entity_poly.pdbx_seq_one_letter_code
_entity_poly.pdbx_strand_id
1 'polypeptide(L)'
;RAYIGPVVDVSSCESGEQLSFSCVVSNPEDLAVTPDNQFIIVSEFGGSKPLNEMRAGSLALVNVDTKRRVPLPVIYADNTWGDGRCEKNADSPFGPHGVDLVTRDDGRYQLAVVNHMAHESVEMFELVALEQEPQEQAGDIERINQWGLVWRGCAVAPKENFINDVSLLADGSFFVSHMYDYDFSTNDFLTVAITKQETGYVLHWDQQHGFSQVTGTEGAQPNGIVYDEEQGLLYVAFNLSDRVVVMDLDSAQTLHSFSLNAPDNLVLNDGSLWVTSVDHEILDVLSCEDNRPCALPFTVTQLDAISFE
;
A
#
# COMPACT_ATOMS: atom_id res chain seq x y z
N ARG A 1 3.66 16.88 15.68
CA ARG A 1 2.42 17.59 16.12
C ARG A 1 1.26 16.94 15.39
N ALA A 2 0.38 16.22 16.11
CA ALA A 2 -0.88 15.78 15.53
C ALA A 2 -1.71 17.02 15.13
N TYR A 3 -2.07 17.12 13.85
CA TYR A 3 -3.03 18.12 13.39
C TYR A 3 -4.43 17.56 13.63
N ILE A 4 -5.11 18.06 14.64
CA ILE A 4 -6.52 17.77 14.87
C ILE A 4 -7.34 18.78 14.05
N GLY A 5 -7.69 18.39 12.84
CA GLY A 5 -8.61 19.14 11.99
C GLY A 5 -10.08 18.93 12.42
N PRO A 6 -11.00 19.77 11.92
CA PRO A 6 -12.43 19.54 12.13
C PRO A 6 -12.85 18.19 11.47
N VAL A 7 -13.77 17.48 12.13
CA VAL A 7 -14.43 16.32 11.50
C VAL A 7 -15.22 16.84 10.28
N VAL A 8 -14.89 16.34 9.10
CA VAL A 8 -15.51 16.70 7.83
C VAL A 8 -16.28 15.51 7.30
N ASP A 9 -17.56 15.71 6.97
CA ASP A 9 -18.35 14.70 6.29
C ASP A 9 -17.89 14.60 4.82
N VAL A 10 -17.23 13.49 4.47
CA VAL A 10 -16.73 13.23 3.11
C VAL A 10 -17.73 12.47 2.23
N SER A 11 -18.89 12.08 2.76
CA SER A 11 -19.90 11.31 2.03
C SER A 11 -20.50 12.05 0.84
N SER A 12 -20.58 13.38 0.89
CA SER A 12 -21.07 14.23 -0.20
C SER A 12 -19.99 14.58 -1.23
N CYS A 13 -18.73 14.30 -0.95
CA CYS A 13 -17.57 14.76 -1.74
C CYS A 13 -17.50 16.29 -1.93
N GLU A 14 -18.06 17.06 -1.01
CA GLU A 14 -17.99 18.51 -1.05
C GLU A 14 -16.71 18.99 -0.36
N SER A 15 -15.90 19.77 -1.08
CA SER A 15 -14.70 20.38 -0.53
C SER A 15 -15.03 21.45 0.51
N GLY A 16 -14.35 21.42 1.65
CA GLY A 16 -14.43 22.45 2.68
C GLY A 16 -13.44 23.60 2.46
N GLU A 17 -13.41 24.55 3.38
CA GLU A 17 -12.49 25.70 3.29
C GLU A 17 -11.00 25.30 3.42
N GLN A 18 -10.70 24.21 4.12
CA GLN A 18 -9.33 23.77 4.42
C GLN A 18 -8.91 22.51 3.69
N LEU A 19 -9.86 21.70 3.20
CA LEU A 19 -9.62 20.44 2.52
C LEU A 19 -10.38 20.38 1.21
N SER A 20 -9.69 19.94 0.16
CA SER A 20 -10.27 19.66 -1.14
C SER A 20 -10.37 18.14 -1.33
N PHE A 21 -11.56 17.64 -1.60
CA PHE A 21 -11.82 16.22 -1.84
C PHE A 21 -11.85 15.90 -3.33
N SER A 22 -11.34 14.72 -3.66
CA SER A 22 -11.45 14.13 -4.99
C SER A 22 -12.04 12.73 -4.86
N CYS A 23 -13.24 12.52 -5.41
CA CYS A 23 -13.96 11.24 -5.36
C CYS A 23 -13.94 10.54 -6.73
N VAL A 24 -12.82 10.64 -7.43
CA VAL A 24 -12.64 10.02 -8.76
C VAL A 24 -12.18 8.57 -8.70
N VAL A 25 -11.87 8.08 -7.50
CA VAL A 25 -11.43 6.71 -7.21
C VAL A 25 -12.39 6.02 -6.26
N SER A 26 -12.39 4.69 -6.28
CA SER A 26 -13.27 3.86 -5.44
C SER A 26 -12.45 3.13 -4.39
N ASN A 27 -12.79 3.32 -3.12
CA ASN A 27 -12.16 2.64 -1.99
C ASN A 27 -10.62 2.66 -2.08
N PRO A 28 -10.00 3.86 -2.14
CA PRO A 28 -8.55 3.98 -2.21
C PRO A 28 -7.95 3.38 -0.93
N GLU A 29 -6.97 2.52 -1.10
CA GLU A 29 -6.31 1.86 0.01
C GLU A 29 -4.89 2.40 0.16
N ASP A 30 -4.11 2.41 -0.94
CA ASP A 30 -2.73 2.87 -0.91
C ASP A 30 -2.36 3.68 -2.15
N LEU A 31 -1.26 4.45 -2.06
CA LEU A 31 -0.90 5.49 -3.02
C LEU A 31 0.60 5.46 -3.36
N ALA A 32 0.95 5.58 -4.64
CA ALA A 32 2.32 5.82 -5.08
C ALA A 32 2.39 7.03 -6.02
N VAL A 33 3.35 7.93 -5.77
CA VAL A 33 3.55 9.13 -6.59
C VAL A 33 4.44 8.81 -7.79
N THR A 34 4.04 9.22 -9.00
CA THR A 34 4.87 9.02 -10.21
C THR A 34 6.16 9.86 -10.15
N PRO A 35 7.24 9.43 -10.85
CA PRO A 35 8.55 10.09 -10.77
C PRO A 35 8.57 11.57 -11.19
N ASP A 36 7.60 12.00 -11.99
CA ASP A 36 7.43 13.40 -12.41
C ASP A 36 6.60 14.24 -11.43
N ASN A 37 6.10 13.64 -10.35
CA ASN A 37 5.19 14.24 -9.36
C ASN A 37 3.87 14.79 -9.94
N GLN A 38 3.49 14.39 -11.16
CA GLN A 38 2.27 14.87 -11.81
C GLN A 38 1.07 13.97 -11.57
N PHE A 39 1.31 12.72 -11.19
CA PHE A 39 0.25 11.75 -10.98
C PHE A 39 0.44 10.94 -9.69
N ILE A 40 -0.67 10.39 -9.22
CA ILE A 40 -0.73 9.41 -8.14
C ILE A 40 -1.32 8.12 -8.71
N ILE A 41 -0.64 7.02 -8.54
CA ILE A 41 -1.18 5.68 -8.73
C ILE A 41 -1.93 5.31 -7.45
N VAL A 42 -3.16 4.87 -7.59
CA VAL A 42 -4.04 4.56 -6.46
C VAL A 42 -4.45 3.10 -6.55
N SER A 43 -4.28 2.37 -5.47
CA SER A 43 -4.86 1.05 -5.29
C SER A 43 -6.35 1.18 -4.95
N GLU A 44 -7.23 0.78 -5.88
CA GLU A 44 -8.68 0.72 -5.66
C GLU A 44 -9.04 -0.68 -5.15
N PHE A 45 -9.08 -0.81 -3.84
CA PHE A 45 -9.22 -2.09 -3.17
C PHE A 45 -10.66 -2.64 -3.21
N GLY A 46 -10.81 -3.91 -3.57
CA GLY A 46 -12.12 -4.55 -3.68
C GLY A 46 -12.68 -5.09 -2.36
N GLY A 47 -11.87 -5.17 -1.31
CA GLY A 47 -12.18 -5.75 -0.01
C GLY A 47 -11.45 -7.07 0.26
N SER A 48 -11.26 -7.41 1.52
CA SER A 48 -10.58 -8.63 1.97
C SER A 48 -11.25 -9.27 3.20
N LYS A 49 -10.94 -10.55 3.41
CA LYS A 49 -11.28 -11.25 4.66
C LYS A 49 -10.51 -10.67 5.84
N PRO A 50 -10.96 -10.87 7.11
CA PRO A 50 -12.16 -11.62 7.45
C PRO A 50 -13.45 -10.79 7.43
N LEU A 51 -13.36 -9.46 7.24
CA LEU A 51 -14.49 -8.55 7.40
C LEU A 51 -15.33 -8.37 6.14
N ASN A 52 -14.74 -8.60 4.95
CA ASN A 52 -15.40 -8.44 3.66
C ASN A 52 -15.19 -9.65 2.75
N GLU A 53 -16.01 -9.75 1.71
CA GLU A 53 -15.75 -10.67 0.61
C GLU A 53 -14.60 -10.14 -0.25
N MET A 54 -13.71 -11.05 -0.66
CA MET A 54 -12.66 -10.71 -1.64
C MET A 54 -13.30 -10.41 -3.00
N ARG A 55 -13.04 -9.23 -3.54
CA ARG A 55 -13.52 -8.77 -4.85
C ARG A 55 -12.36 -8.22 -5.66
N ALA A 56 -12.51 -8.27 -6.98
CA ALA A 56 -11.56 -7.61 -7.86
C ALA A 56 -11.59 -6.09 -7.64
N GLY A 57 -10.41 -5.52 -7.69
CA GLY A 57 -10.16 -4.08 -7.65
C GLY A 57 -9.49 -3.62 -8.94
N SER A 58 -8.88 -2.43 -8.90
CA SER A 58 -8.13 -1.87 -10.03
C SER A 58 -7.04 -0.91 -9.55
N LEU A 59 -6.14 -0.55 -10.46
CA LEU A 59 -5.25 0.60 -10.25
C LEU A 59 -5.85 1.80 -10.99
N ALA A 60 -5.82 2.95 -10.34
CA ALA A 60 -6.20 4.22 -10.93
C ALA A 60 -4.98 5.13 -11.04
N LEU A 61 -4.93 5.96 -12.09
CA LEU A 61 -3.97 7.04 -12.23
C LEU A 61 -4.71 8.36 -12.11
N VAL A 62 -4.33 9.20 -11.15
CA VAL A 62 -4.99 10.49 -10.87
C VAL A 62 -4.00 11.61 -11.08
N ASN A 63 -4.33 12.58 -11.91
CA ASN A 63 -3.51 13.77 -12.10
C ASN A 63 -3.63 14.70 -10.88
N VAL A 64 -2.48 15.10 -10.31
CA VAL A 64 -2.38 15.85 -9.05
C VAL A 64 -3.03 17.24 -9.17
N ASP A 65 -2.84 17.93 -10.30
CA ASP A 65 -3.33 19.31 -10.48
C ASP A 65 -4.82 19.34 -10.81
N THR A 66 -5.24 18.53 -11.79
CA THR A 66 -6.63 18.54 -12.27
C THR A 66 -7.57 17.71 -11.42
N LYS A 67 -7.04 16.87 -10.51
CA LYS A 67 -7.78 15.90 -9.69
C LYS A 67 -8.65 14.93 -10.53
N ARG A 68 -8.24 14.67 -11.76
CA ARG A 68 -8.97 13.78 -12.68
C ARG A 68 -8.28 12.44 -12.79
N ARG A 69 -9.09 11.39 -12.84
CA ARG A 69 -8.64 10.06 -13.22
C ARG A 69 -8.30 10.06 -14.72
N VAL A 70 -7.14 9.50 -15.04
CA VAL A 70 -6.68 9.31 -16.43
C VAL A 70 -6.43 7.81 -16.68
N PRO A 71 -6.41 7.36 -17.96
CA PRO A 71 -6.11 5.97 -18.26
C PRO A 71 -4.73 5.53 -17.75
N LEU A 72 -4.66 4.30 -17.21
CA LEU A 72 -3.43 3.61 -16.86
C LEU A 72 -3.42 2.25 -17.59
N PRO A 73 -3.00 2.20 -18.85
CA PRO A 73 -2.98 0.96 -19.61
C PRO A 73 -1.95 -0.02 -19.05
N VAL A 74 -2.32 -1.31 -19.06
CA VAL A 74 -1.46 -2.41 -18.61
C VAL A 74 -1.15 -3.33 -19.79
N ILE A 75 0.12 -3.59 -20.03
CA ILE A 75 0.64 -4.53 -21.01
C ILE A 75 1.22 -5.72 -20.25
N TYR A 76 0.84 -6.93 -20.63
CA TYR A 76 1.38 -8.16 -20.06
C TYR A 76 2.55 -8.64 -20.92
N ALA A 77 3.73 -8.72 -20.31
CA ALA A 77 4.96 -9.21 -20.93
C ALA A 77 5.46 -10.47 -20.23
N ASP A 78 6.60 -10.98 -20.66
CA ASP A 78 7.22 -12.16 -20.03
C ASP A 78 7.62 -11.87 -18.58
N ASN A 79 7.46 -12.87 -17.71
CA ASN A 79 7.91 -12.83 -16.34
C ASN A 79 9.45 -12.82 -16.28
N THR A 80 10.01 -11.68 -15.95
CA THR A 80 11.46 -11.48 -15.88
C THR A 80 11.95 -10.99 -14.52
N TRP A 81 11.03 -10.51 -13.67
CA TRP A 81 11.34 -9.98 -12.33
C TRP A 81 10.87 -10.88 -11.20
N GLY A 82 9.81 -11.64 -11.44
CA GLY A 82 9.18 -12.50 -10.45
C GLY A 82 9.76 -13.90 -10.32
N ASP A 83 9.09 -14.74 -9.56
CA ASP A 83 9.41 -16.15 -9.48
C ASP A 83 8.84 -16.92 -10.70
N GLY A 84 9.49 -18.03 -11.07
CA GLY A 84 9.12 -18.81 -12.26
C GLY A 84 7.79 -19.56 -12.15
N ARG A 85 7.10 -19.51 -11.01
CA ARG A 85 5.79 -20.15 -10.78
C ARG A 85 4.62 -19.22 -11.05
N CYS A 86 4.91 -17.94 -11.24
CA CYS A 86 3.91 -16.92 -11.44
C CYS A 86 3.55 -16.77 -12.92
N GLU A 87 2.28 -16.89 -13.23
CA GLU A 87 1.70 -16.62 -14.55
C GLU A 87 0.50 -15.69 -14.42
N LYS A 88 0.45 -14.66 -15.25
CA LYS A 88 -0.66 -13.69 -15.29
C LYS A 88 -0.89 -13.20 -16.71
N ASN A 89 -2.13 -12.90 -17.01
CA ASN A 89 -2.56 -12.27 -18.26
C ASN A 89 -3.73 -11.29 -18.01
N ALA A 90 -4.23 -10.65 -19.06
CA ALA A 90 -5.26 -9.64 -18.96
C ALA A 90 -6.61 -10.14 -18.36
N ASP A 91 -6.86 -11.44 -18.43
CA ASP A 91 -8.10 -12.05 -17.90
C ASP A 91 -7.92 -12.54 -16.45
N SER A 92 -6.69 -12.48 -15.91
CA SER A 92 -6.43 -12.90 -14.54
C SER A 92 -7.11 -11.95 -13.56
N PRO A 93 -7.81 -12.46 -12.53
CA PRO A 93 -8.42 -11.60 -11.52
C PRO A 93 -7.34 -10.83 -10.76
N PHE A 94 -7.65 -9.60 -10.38
CA PHE A 94 -6.73 -8.69 -9.71
C PHE A 94 -7.42 -7.99 -8.53
N GLY A 95 -6.84 -8.11 -7.36
CA GLY A 95 -7.30 -7.48 -6.12
C GLY A 95 -6.16 -6.71 -5.47
N PRO A 96 -5.84 -5.49 -5.96
CA PRO A 96 -4.73 -4.71 -5.45
C PRO A 96 -4.99 -4.22 -4.02
N HIS A 97 -3.91 -4.14 -3.23
CA HIS A 97 -3.87 -3.63 -1.86
C HIS A 97 -2.68 -2.67 -1.71
N GLY A 98 -1.71 -2.93 -0.83
CA GLY A 98 -0.53 -2.09 -0.67
C GLY A 98 0.29 -1.94 -1.95
N VAL A 99 0.89 -0.77 -2.17
CA VAL A 99 1.70 -0.47 -3.36
C VAL A 99 2.95 0.32 -2.98
N ASP A 100 4.06 0.03 -3.68
CA ASP A 100 5.27 0.85 -3.58
C ASP A 100 5.91 1.03 -4.95
N LEU A 101 6.55 2.19 -5.15
CA LEU A 101 7.18 2.58 -6.42
C LEU A 101 8.59 3.10 -6.19
N VAL A 102 9.57 2.40 -6.74
CA VAL A 102 10.97 2.79 -6.64
C VAL A 102 11.65 2.92 -8.00
N THR A 103 12.77 3.64 -8.04
CA THR A 103 13.72 3.58 -9.13
C THR A 103 14.72 2.45 -8.86
N ARG A 104 14.75 1.44 -9.74
CA ARG A 104 15.71 0.34 -9.65
C ARG A 104 17.14 0.78 -9.97
N ASP A 105 18.11 -0.02 -9.57
CA ASP A 105 19.53 0.15 -9.91
C ASP A 105 19.81 0.23 -11.41
N ASP A 106 18.97 -0.40 -12.23
CA ASP A 106 19.07 -0.35 -13.69
C ASP A 106 18.38 0.88 -14.33
N GLY A 107 17.85 1.78 -13.51
CA GLY A 107 17.19 3.03 -13.91
C GLY A 107 15.74 2.88 -14.34
N ARG A 108 15.16 1.68 -14.30
CA ARG A 108 13.72 1.45 -14.54
C ARG A 108 12.90 1.75 -13.30
N TYR A 109 11.63 2.14 -13.48
CA TYR A 109 10.70 2.33 -12.37
C TYR A 109 9.93 1.03 -12.12
N GLN A 110 9.99 0.51 -10.90
CA GLN A 110 9.25 -0.67 -10.49
C GLN A 110 8.13 -0.27 -9.55
N LEU A 111 6.90 -0.65 -9.91
CA LEU A 111 5.74 -0.64 -9.03
C LEU A 111 5.51 -2.08 -8.55
N ALA A 112 5.52 -2.28 -7.24
CA ALA A 112 5.03 -3.49 -6.61
C ALA A 112 3.57 -3.28 -6.16
N VAL A 113 2.77 -4.33 -6.25
CA VAL A 113 1.36 -4.31 -5.83
C VAL A 113 1.03 -5.61 -5.14
N VAL A 114 0.62 -5.55 -3.89
CA VAL A 114 0.02 -6.70 -3.20
C VAL A 114 -1.28 -7.06 -3.89
N ASN A 115 -1.50 -8.35 -4.14
CA ASN A 115 -2.67 -8.87 -4.83
C ASN A 115 -3.26 -10.06 -4.10
N HIS A 116 -4.58 -10.01 -3.84
CA HIS A 116 -5.33 -11.04 -3.11
C HIS A 116 -6.11 -12.00 -4.01
N MET A 117 -6.18 -11.75 -5.32
CA MET A 117 -7.00 -12.55 -6.22
C MET A 117 -6.17 -13.66 -6.89
N ALA A 118 -6.78 -14.82 -7.07
CA ALA A 118 -6.18 -16.08 -7.52
C ALA A 118 -5.19 -16.67 -6.49
N HIS A 119 -4.20 -15.91 -6.07
CA HIS A 119 -3.23 -16.24 -4.99
C HIS A 119 -2.84 -14.95 -4.30
N GLU A 120 -2.39 -15.04 -3.05
CA GLU A 120 -1.65 -13.99 -2.40
C GLU A 120 -0.31 -13.82 -3.13
N SER A 121 -0.05 -12.65 -3.68
CA SER A 121 1.16 -12.38 -4.46
C SER A 121 1.55 -10.92 -4.41
N VAL A 122 2.82 -10.65 -4.67
CA VAL A 122 3.30 -9.30 -5.00
C VAL A 122 3.50 -9.24 -6.51
N GLU A 123 2.68 -8.45 -7.19
CA GLU A 123 2.76 -8.23 -8.63
C GLU A 123 3.77 -7.13 -8.93
N MET A 124 4.57 -7.33 -9.97
CA MET A 124 5.66 -6.42 -10.34
C MET A 124 5.40 -5.82 -11.71
N PHE A 125 5.29 -4.51 -11.75
CA PHE A 125 5.09 -3.75 -12.98
C PHE A 125 6.27 -2.79 -13.20
N GLU A 126 6.67 -2.64 -14.46
CA GLU A 126 7.50 -1.54 -14.89
C GLU A 126 6.58 -0.36 -15.25
N LEU A 127 6.78 0.78 -14.60
CA LEU A 127 6.10 2.02 -14.96
C LEU A 127 6.86 2.67 -16.10
N VAL A 128 6.19 2.88 -17.24
CA VAL A 128 6.78 3.40 -18.46
C VAL A 128 6.06 4.67 -18.93
N ALA A 129 6.84 5.66 -19.40
CA ALA A 129 6.26 6.81 -20.08
C ALA A 129 5.78 6.39 -21.49
N LEU A 130 4.51 6.70 -21.80
CA LEU A 130 3.93 6.41 -23.11
C LEU A 130 4.17 7.60 -24.04
N GLU A 131 4.66 7.32 -25.24
CA GLU A 131 4.75 8.33 -26.30
C GLU A 131 3.30 8.65 -26.78
N GLN A 132 2.92 9.90 -26.65
CA GLN A 132 1.67 10.37 -27.27
C GLN A 132 1.93 10.79 -28.71
N GLU A 133 1.12 10.27 -29.64
CA GLU A 133 1.02 10.87 -30.97
C GLU A 133 0.57 12.34 -30.82
N PRO A 134 1.21 13.30 -31.51
CA PRO A 134 0.83 14.71 -31.41
C PRO A 134 -0.62 14.89 -31.85
N GLN A 135 -1.52 15.19 -30.91
CA GLN A 135 -2.87 15.62 -31.26
C GLN A 135 -2.80 17.08 -31.71
N GLU A 136 -3.06 17.34 -32.99
CA GLU A 136 -3.25 18.69 -33.54
C GLU A 136 -4.55 19.29 -32.98
N GLN A 137 -4.49 19.87 -31.79
CA GLN A 137 -5.51 20.80 -31.32
C GLN A 137 -4.83 22.12 -30.94
N ALA A 138 -5.37 23.20 -31.50
CA ALA A 138 -4.82 24.54 -31.41
C ALA A 138 -4.72 25.05 -29.96
N GLY A 139 -3.52 25.52 -29.59
CA GLY A 139 -3.24 26.29 -28.37
C GLY A 139 -2.53 25.47 -27.31
N ASP A 140 -1.29 25.81 -27.05
CA ASP A 140 -0.41 25.33 -25.98
C ASP A 140 -0.45 23.82 -25.72
N ILE A 141 0.43 23.10 -26.44
CA ILE A 141 0.59 21.64 -26.28
C ILE A 141 1.36 21.42 -24.97
N GLU A 142 0.64 21.30 -23.87
CA GLU A 142 1.13 20.66 -22.68
C GLU A 142 1.29 19.17 -23.01
N ARG A 143 2.54 18.70 -23.18
CA ARG A 143 2.84 17.27 -23.33
C ARG A 143 2.64 16.64 -21.96
N ILE A 144 1.42 16.21 -21.68
CA ILE A 144 1.15 15.39 -20.50
C ILE A 144 1.78 14.04 -20.79
N ASN A 145 2.91 13.74 -20.15
CA ASN A 145 3.47 12.41 -20.17
C ASN A 145 2.41 11.47 -19.62
N GLN A 146 1.92 10.56 -20.42
CA GLN A 146 1.00 9.54 -19.97
C GLN A 146 1.83 8.34 -19.50
N TRP A 147 1.52 7.83 -18.33
CA TRP A 147 2.13 6.63 -17.79
C TRP A 147 1.36 5.37 -18.19
N GLY A 148 2.07 4.27 -18.31
CA GLY A 148 1.52 2.93 -18.49
C GLY A 148 2.28 1.92 -17.66
N LEU A 149 1.72 0.74 -17.49
CA LEU A 149 2.32 -0.36 -16.75
C LEU A 149 2.64 -1.52 -17.68
N VAL A 150 3.83 -2.09 -17.54
CA VAL A 150 4.21 -3.34 -18.18
C VAL A 150 4.41 -4.37 -17.07
N TRP A 151 3.54 -5.39 -17.00
CA TRP A 151 3.69 -6.47 -16.06
C TRP A 151 4.98 -7.25 -16.35
N ARG A 152 5.82 -7.47 -15.35
CA ARG A 152 7.13 -8.09 -15.46
C ARG A 152 7.27 -9.35 -14.61
N GLY A 153 6.27 -9.71 -13.84
CA GLY A 153 6.28 -10.89 -13.02
C GLY A 153 5.51 -10.73 -11.72
N CYS A 154 5.52 -11.76 -10.91
CA CYS A 154 5.05 -11.71 -9.53
C CYS A 154 5.82 -12.70 -8.64
N ALA A 155 5.73 -12.50 -7.33
CA ALA A 155 6.17 -13.43 -6.31
C ALA A 155 4.95 -13.96 -5.57
N VAL A 156 4.71 -15.28 -5.65
CA VAL A 156 3.57 -15.93 -4.97
C VAL A 156 3.93 -16.15 -3.51
N ALA A 157 3.20 -15.52 -2.60
CA ALA A 157 3.40 -15.68 -1.17
C ALA A 157 3.20 -17.14 -0.70
N PRO A 158 3.81 -17.55 0.42
CA PRO A 158 3.52 -18.84 1.03
C PRO A 158 2.01 -19.01 1.28
N LYS A 159 1.47 -20.20 1.08
CA LYS A 159 0.02 -20.45 1.01
C LYS A 159 -0.76 -20.00 2.26
N GLU A 160 -0.13 -20.10 3.41
CA GLU A 160 -0.69 -19.72 4.71
C GLU A 160 -0.72 -18.22 4.97
N ASN A 161 0.02 -17.43 4.20
CA ASN A 161 0.15 -16.01 4.45
C ASN A 161 -0.97 -15.21 3.78
N PHE A 162 -1.54 -14.27 4.53
CA PHE A 162 -2.34 -13.16 4.03
C PHE A 162 -1.49 -11.89 4.14
N ILE A 163 -1.06 -11.35 2.99
CA ILE A 163 -0.14 -10.22 2.92
C ILE A 163 -0.90 -8.89 2.78
N ASN A 164 -0.30 -7.77 3.19
CA ASN A 164 -0.99 -6.48 3.20
C ASN A 164 -0.26 -5.39 2.43
N ASP A 165 0.93 -5.01 2.87
CA ASP A 165 1.67 -3.89 2.30
C ASP A 165 3.09 -4.31 1.91
N VAL A 166 3.72 -3.56 1.00
CA VAL A 166 5.00 -3.88 0.39
C VAL A 166 5.92 -2.67 0.38
N SER A 167 7.21 -2.89 0.67
CA SER A 167 8.27 -1.89 0.51
C SER A 167 9.38 -2.43 -0.36
N LEU A 168 9.64 -1.79 -1.49
CA LEU A 168 10.61 -2.16 -2.50
C LEU A 168 12.03 -1.67 -2.16
N LEU A 169 13.03 -2.41 -2.65
CA LEU A 169 14.43 -1.98 -2.68
C LEU A 169 14.86 -1.73 -4.13
N ALA A 170 15.94 -0.96 -4.28
CA ALA A 170 16.46 -0.58 -5.60
C ALA A 170 16.95 -1.77 -6.43
N ASP A 171 17.36 -2.87 -5.82
CA ASP A 171 17.74 -4.12 -6.51
C ASP A 171 16.53 -4.94 -7.01
N GLY A 172 15.32 -4.56 -6.58
CA GLY A 172 14.05 -5.19 -6.93
C GLY A 172 13.58 -6.26 -5.95
N SER A 173 14.33 -6.51 -4.88
CA SER A 173 13.84 -7.24 -3.71
C SER A 173 12.83 -6.39 -2.94
N PHE A 174 12.11 -6.98 -1.98
CA PHE A 174 11.12 -6.24 -1.21
C PHE A 174 10.86 -6.88 0.15
N PHE A 175 10.35 -6.05 1.06
CA PHE A 175 9.67 -6.49 2.27
C PHE A 175 8.16 -6.49 2.04
N VAL A 176 7.45 -7.41 2.68
CA VAL A 176 5.98 -7.46 2.65
C VAL A 176 5.45 -7.87 4.02
N SER A 177 4.44 -7.17 4.51
CA SER A 177 3.79 -7.51 5.77
C SER A 177 2.86 -8.71 5.57
N HIS A 178 2.98 -9.70 6.45
CA HIS A 178 2.03 -10.79 6.64
C HIS A 178 1.17 -10.46 7.85
N MET A 179 -0.10 -10.17 7.62
CA MET A 179 -1.02 -9.72 8.67
C MET A 179 -1.45 -10.85 9.61
N TYR A 180 -1.88 -11.95 9.02
CA TYR A 180 -2.45 -13.12 9.69
C TYR A 180 -2.55 -14.30 8.73
N ASP A 181 -2.80 -15.48 9.24
CA ASP A 181 -2.99 -16.68 8.43
C ASP A 181 -4.22 -16.57 7.52
N TYR A 182 -4.17 -17.18 6.35
CA TYR A 182 -5.20 -17.04 5.30
C TYR A 182 -6.61 -17.50 5.73
N ASP A 183 -6.70 -18.36 6.73
CA ASP A 183 -7.97 -18.85 7.30
C ASP A 183 -8.45 -18.07 8.54
N PHE A 184 -7.79 -16.94 8.83
CA PHE A 184 -8.15 -16.03 9.95
C PHE A 184 -9.62 -15.62 9.86
N SER A 185 -10.35 -15.82 10.98
CA SER A 185 -11.78 -15.58 11.05
C SER A 185 -12.12 -14.26 11.76
N THR A 186 -13.36 -13.80 11.64
CA THR A 186 -13.85 -12.65 12.40
C THR A 186 -13.76 -12.88 13.92
N ASN A 187 -13.91 -14.12 14.41
CA ASN A 187 -13.73 -14.42 15.83
C ASN A 187 -12.27 -14.30 16.27
N ASP A 188 -11.32 -14.69 15.40
CA ASP A 188 -9.90 -14.52 15.66
C ASP A 188 -9.55 -13.04 15.70
N PHE A 189 -10.09 -12.26 14.77
CA PHE A 189 -9.92 -10.80 14.75
C PHE A 189 -10.40 -10.16 16.06
N LEU A 190 -11.60 -10.48 16.54
CA LEU A 190 -12.12 -9.98 17.81
C LEU A 190 -11.27 -10.41 19.00
N THR A 191 -10.76 -11.64 18.97
CA THR A 191 -9.87 -12.16 20.01
C THR A 191 -8.56 -11.36 20.05
N VAL A 192 -7.94 -11.15 18.89
CA VAL A 192 -6.67 -10.41 18.77
C VAL A 192 -6.86 -8.94 19.14
N ALA A 193 -7.96 -8.31 18.73
CA ALA A 193 -8.27 -6.93 19.11
C ALA A 193 -8.27 -6.72 20.64
N ILE A 194 -8.68 -7.76 21.41
CA ILE A 194 -8.69 -7.73 22.87
C ILE A 194 -7.33 -8.16 23.47
N THR A 195 -6.77 -9.26 22.97
CA THR A 195 -5.59 -9.90 23.57
C THR A 195 -4.28 -9.30 23.09
N LYS A 196 -4.29 -8.62 21.92
CA LYS A 196 -3.10 -8.07 21.24
C LYS A 196 -2.03 -9.14 20.94
N GLN A 197 -2.44 -10.41 20.83
CA GLN A 197 -1.51 -11.50 20.50
C GLN A 197 -0.96 -11.32 19.08
N GLU A 198 0.24 -11.83 18.87
CA GLU A 198 0.89 -11.83 17.56
C GLU A 198 0.11 -12.66 16.57
N THR A 199 -0.06 -12.15 15.34
CA THR A 199 -0.76 -12.83 14.25
C THR A 199 0.04 -12.91 12.98
N GLY A 200 1.09 -12.09 12.86
CA GLY A 200 1.88 -11.99 11.64
C GLY A 200 3.27 -11.44 11.89
N TYR A 201 3.98 -11.22 10.81
CA TYR A 201 5.38 -10.79 10.77
C TYR A 201 5.69 -10.16 9.40
N VAL A 202 6.91 -9.66 9.20
CA VAL A 202 7.38 -9.19 7.90
C VAL A 202 8.14 -10.32 7.18
N LEU A 203 7.90 -10.46 5.88
CA LEU A 203 8.66 -11.30 4.97
C LEU A 203 9.59 -10.44 4.12
N HIS A 204 10.78 -10.94 3.83
CA HIS A 204 11.65 -10.47 2.76
C HIS A 204 11.61 -11.44 1.59
N TRP A 205 11.59 -10.91 0.37
CA TRP A 205 11.69 -11.70 -0.85
C TRP A 205 12.80 -11.17 -1.75
N ASP A 206 13.57 -12.09 -2.31
CA ASP A 206 14.47 -11.84 -3.42
C ASP A 206 14.33 -12.96 -4.48
N GLN A 207 14.75 -12.66 -5.71
CA GLN A 207 14.58 -13.57 -6.84
C GLN A 207 15.38 -14.86 -6.72
N GLN A 208 16.46 -14.90 -5.93
CA GLN A 208 17.33 -16.07 -5.80
C GLN A 208 16.86 -17.02 -4.70
N HIS A 209 16.36 -16.48 -3.58
CA HIS A 209 16.07 -17.26 -2.38
C HIS A 209 14.56 -17.39 -2.11
N GLY A 210 13.73 -16.54 -2.74
CA GLY A 210 12.30 -16.47 -2.46
C GLY A 210 11.99 -15.80 -1.12
N PHE A 211 10.86 -16.15 -0.52
CA PHE A 211 10.42 -15.55 0.75
C PHE A 211 11.17 -16.12 1.96
N SER A 212 11.53 -15.24 2.88
CA SER A 212 12.07 -15.56 4.21
C SER A 212 11.49 -14.63 5.26
N GLN A 213 11.23 -15.14 6.47
CA GLN A 213 10.74 -14.32 7.58
C GLN A 213 11.86 -13.42 8.12
N VAL A 214 11.52 -12.16 8.38
CA VAL A 214 12.40 -11.20 9.04
C VAL A 214 12.26 -11.37 10.56
N THR A 215 13.34 -11.73 11.20
CA THR A 215 13.36 -12.02 12.65
C THR A 215 13.03 -10.78 13.47
N GLY A 216 12.18 -10.92 14.49
CA GLY A 216 11.84 -9.86 15.43
C GLY A 216 10.71 -8.92 14.96
N THR A 217 10.09 -9.24 13.84
CA THR A 217 8.96 -8.46 13.27
C THR A 217 7.59 -9.02 13.64
N GLU A 218 7.53 -9.97 14.54
CA GLU A 218 6.28 -10.58 14.98
C GLU A 218 5.40 -9.56 15.74
N GLY A 219 4.10 -9.55 15.45
CA GLY A 219 3.17 -8.65 16.12
C GLY A 219 1.71 -8.86 15.76
N ALA A 220 0.84 -8.08 16.41
CA ALA A 220 -0.60 -8.15 16.17
C ALA A 220 -0.96 -7.33 14.93
N GLN A 221 -1.23 -8.03 13.86
CA GLN A 221 -1.64 -7.49 12.58
C GLN A 221 -0.62 -6.46 12.01
N PRO A 222 0.58 -6.93 11.57
CA PRO A 222 1.46 -6.10 10.76
C PRO A 222 0.70 -5.62 9.52
N ASN A 223 0.67 -4.30 9.32
CA ASN A 223 -0.07 -3.64 8.25
C ASN A 223 0.92 -2.85 7.38
N GLY A 224 0.87 -1.52 7.35
CA GLY A 224 1.80 -0.71 6.59
C GLY A 224 3.26 -0.93 6.96
N ILE A 225 4.13 -0.95 5.96
CA ILE A 225 5.57 -1.07 6.13
C ILE A 225 6.32 -0.08 5.23
N VAL A 226 7.45 0.40 5.68
CA VAL A 226 8.41 1.12 4.83
C VAL A 226 9.83 0.84 5.29
N TYR A 227 10.72 0.59 4.34
CA TYR A 227 12.13 0.37 4.59
C TYR A 227 12.96 1.55 4.10
N ASP A 228 13.73 2.14 5.01
CA ASP A 228 14.73 3.14 4.69
C ASP A 228 16.05 2.43 4.35
N GLU A 229 16.32 2.29 3.05
CA GLU A 229 17.51 1.61 2.55
C GLU A 229 18.81 2.35 2.91
N GLU A 230 18.77 3.68 3.05
CA GLU A 230 19.95 4.46 3.44
C GLU A 230 20.36 4.25 4.89
N GLN A 231 19.39 4.08 5.79
CA GLN A 231 19.60 3.92 7.21
C GLN A 231 19.54 2.45 7.67
N GLY A 232 19.06 1.53 6.85
CA GLY A 232 18.84 0.13 7.22
C GLY A 232 17.70 -0.06 8.21
N LEU A 233 16.74 0.85 8.24
CA LEU A 233 15.63 0.87 9.19
C LEU A 233 14.32 0.40 8.56
N LEU A 234 13.65 -0.54 9.21
CA LEU A 234 12.32 -1.00 8.86
C LEU A 234 11.29 -0.41 9.84
N TYR A 235 10.30 0.27 9.29
CA TYR A 235 9.15 0.79 10.02
C TYR A 235 7.96 -0.14 9.78
N VAL A 236 7.29 -0.57 10.85
CA VAL A 236 6.15 -1.50 10.78
C VAL A 236 4.99 -0.96 11.61
N ALA A 237 3.84 -0.78 10.98
CA ALA A 237 2.59 -0.51 11.66
C ALA A 237 1.98 -1.82 12.18
N PHE A 238 1.76 -1.92 13.48
CA PHE A 238 1.01 -3.01 14.10
C PHE A 238 -0.39 -2.50 14.45
N ASN A 239 -1.31 -2.68 13.52
CA ASN A 239 -2.64 -2.08 13.58
C ASN A 239 -3.39 -2.44 14.88
N LEU A 240 -3.49 -3.73 15.22
CA LEU A 240 -4.18 -4.17 16.43
C LEU A 240 -3.37 -3.99 17.72
N SER A 241 -2.11 -3.59 17.66
CA SER A 241 -1.31 -3.26 18.86
C SER A 241 -1.15 -1.75 19.08
N ASP A 242 -1.81 -0.92 18.28
CA ASP A 242 -1.82 0.55 18.43
C ASP A 242 -0.40 1.15 18.46
N ARG A 243 0.48 0.68 17.56
CA ARG A 243 1.88 1.13 17.55
C ARG A 243 2.54 1.03 16.17
N VAL A 244 3.47 1.94 15.91
CA VAL A 244 4.48 1.81 14.86
C VAL A 244 5.82 1.50 15.51
N VAL A 245 6.54 0.54 14.97
CA VAL A 245 7.85 0.11 15.47
C VAL A 245 8.92 0.43 14.44
N VAL A 246 10.07 0.93 14.91
CA VAL A 246 11.27 1.15 14.11
C VAL A 246 12.31 0.10 14.48
N MET A 247 12.76 -0.66 13.50
CA MET A 247 13.72 -1.75 13.68
C MET A 247 14.97 -1.52 12.84
N ASP A 248 16.11 -1.76 13.45
CA ASP A 248 17.39 -1.90 12.75
C ASP A 248 17.53 -3.36 12.31
N LEU A 249 17.58 -3.57 10.99
CA LEU A 249 17.60 -4.94 10.42
C LEU A 249 18.96 -5.63 10.62
N ASP A 250 20.07 -4.91 10.71
CA ASP A 250 21.39 -5.48 10.90
C ASP A 250 21.54 -6.10 12.29
N SER A 251 21.00 -5.43 13.30
CA SER A 251 21.04 -5.91 14.69
C SER A 251 19.79 -6.70 15.11
N ALA A 252 18.74 -6.69 14.31
CA ALA A 252 17.39 -7.22 14.60
C ALA A 252 16.81 -6.63 15.91
N GLN A 253 17.10 -5.35 16.21
CA GLN A 253 16.65 -4.70 17.42
C GLN A 253 15.61 -3.63 17.12
N THR A 254 14.57 -3.56 17.96
CA THR A 254 13.67 -2.42 18.00
C THR A 254 14.41 -1.22 18.59
N LEU A 255 14.53 -0.15 17.80
CA LEU A 255 15.13 1.12 18.22
C LEU A 255 14.10 2.02 18.89
N HIS A 256 12.88 2.08 18.35
CA HIS A 256 11.82 2.95 18.82
C HIS A 256 10.43 2.36 18.60
N SER A 257 9.44 2.84 19.37
CA SER A 257 8.03 2.50 19.20
C SER A 257 7.15 3.71 19.49
N PHE A 258 6.31 4.07 18.52
CA PHE A 258 5.31 5.12 18.66
C PHE A 258 3.95 4.50 19.00
N SER A 259 3.22 5.08 19.96
CA SER A 259 1.83 4.72 20.21
C SER A 259 0.91 5.56 19.32
N LEU A 260 0.23 4.90 18.39
CA LEU A 260 -0.75 5.48 17.48
C LEU A 260 -1.96 4.56 17.43
N ASN A 261 -3.16 5.15 17.41
CA ASN A 261 -4.39 4.34 17.36
C ASN A 261 -4.50 3.66 16.00
N ALA A 262 -4.63 2.34 15.98
CA ALA A 262 -4.78 1.49 14.80
C ALA A 262 -4.04 2.03 13.57
N PRO A 263 -2.68 2.15 13.60
CA PRO A 263 -1.91 2.65 12.46
C PRO A 263 -2.06 1.70 11.28
N ASP A 264 -2.19 2.29 10.10
CA ASP A 264 -2.42 1.62 8.83
C ASP A 264 -1.22 1.80 7.90
N ASN A 265 -1.32 2.57 6.83
CA ASN A 265 -0.24 2.75 5.87
C ASN A 265 0.83 3.74 6.33
N LEU A 266 2.06 3.52 5.88
CA LEU A 266 3.26 4.30 6.20
C LEU A 266 3.87 4.85 4.90
N VAL A 267 4.32 6.10 4.95
CA VAL A 267 5.12 6.71 3.87
C VAL A 267 6.30 7.46 4.48
N LEU A 268 7.52 7.15 4.02
CA LEU A 268 8.73 7.89 4.36
C LEU A 268 9.03 8.92 3.25
N ASN A 269 9.10 10.20 3.62
CA ASN A 269 9.43 11.27 2.68
C ASN A 269 10.23 12.38 3.37
N ASP A 270 11.37 12.75 2.80
CA ASP A 270 12.25 13.84 3.29
C ASP A 270 12.51 13.79 4.81
N GLY A 271 12.85 12.61 5.33
CA GLY A 271 13.14 12.40 6.75
C GLY A 271 11.91 12.45 7.67
N SER A 272 10.73 12.49 7.11
CA SER A 272 9.46 12.41 7.83
C SER A 272 8.76 11.10 7.55
N LEU A 273 8.30 10.44 8.60
CA LEU A 273 7.39 9.30 8.52
C LEU A 273 5.96 9.79 8.63
N TRP A 274 5.17 9.55 7.59
CA TRP A 274 3.75 9.81 7.58
C TRP A 274 2.99 8.54 7.87
N VAL A 275 2.05 8.59 8.80
CA VAL A 275 1.26 7.44 9.24
C VAL A 275 -0.21 7.77 9.11
N THR A 276 -0.96 6.98 8.37
CA THR A 276 -2.43 6.98 8.47
C THR A 276 -2.85 6.12 9.64
N SER A 277 -3.87 6.57 10.36
CA SER A 277 -4.46 5.85 11.50
C SER A 277 -5.96 5.88 11.41
N VAL A 278 -6.61 4.78 11.72
CA VAL A 278 -8.06 4.71 11.78
C VAL A 278 -8.54 5.06 13.20
N ASP A 279 -9.41 6.06 13.32
CA ASP A 279 -9.90 6.60 14.59
C ASP A 279 -11.31 6.09 14.93
N HIS A 280 -11.62 4.86 14.57
CA HIS A 280 -12.91 4.25 14.78
C HIS A 280 -12.79 2.91 15.52
N GLU A 281 -13.85 2.55 16.22
CA GLU A 281 -13.95 1.28 16.92
C GLU A 281 -14.41 0.16 15.97
N ILE A 282 -14.11 -1.09 16.31
CA ILE A 282 -14.52 -2.25 15.51
C ILE A 282 -16.04 -2.30 15.28
N LEU A 283 -16.85 -1.82 16.21
CA LEU A 283 -18.31 -1.76 16.07
C LEU A 283 -18.74 -0.76 14.99
N ASP A 284 -17.97 0.29 14.76
CA ASP A 284 -18.20 1.27 13.69
C ASP A 284 -17.98 0.61 12.32
N VAL A 285 -16.91 -0.18 12.18
CA VAL A 285 -16.62 -0.96 10.97
C VAL A 285 -17.76 -1.93 10.66
N LEU A 286 -18.19 -2.69 11.65
CA LEU A 286 -19.29 -3.65 11.49
C LEU A 286 -20.61 -2.97 11.12
N SER A 287 -20.85 -1.75 11.63
CA SER A 287 -22.06 -0.98 11.28
C SER A 287 -22.02 -0.40 9.86
N CYS A 288 -20.82 -0.28 9.26
CA CYS A 288 -20.63 0.22 7.90
C CYS A 288 -21.07 -0.76 6.82
N GLU A 289 -21.09 -2.06 7.07
CA GLU A 289 -21.42 -3.07 6.06
C GLU A 289 -22.81 -2.85 5.43
N ASP A 290 -23.77 -2.35 6.23
CA ASP A 290 -25.13 -2.10 5.80
C ASP A 290 -25.39 -0.68 5.25
N ASN A 291 -24.44 0.26 5.44
CA ASN A 291 -24.61 1.70 5.16
C ASN A 291 -23.45 2.27 4.34
N ARG A 292 -23.26 1.81 3.13
CA ARG A 292 -22.22 2.38 2.22
C ARG A 292 -22.76 3.56 1.39
N PRO A 293 -21.97 4.63 1.14
CA PRO A 293 -20.57 4.85 1.57
C PRO A 293 -20.45 5.10 3.06
N CYS A 294 -19.39 4.60 3.69
CA CYS A 294 -19.12 4.75 5.10
C CYS A 294 -17.87 5.62 5.31
N ALA A 295 -18.06 6.83 5.76
CA ALA A 295 -16.97 7.74 6.12
C ALA A 295 -16.60 7.49 7.59
N LEU A 296 -15.52 6.75 7.81
CA LEU A 296 -14.97 6.54 9.14
C LEU A 296 -13.88 7.59 9.43
N PRO A 297 -13.78 8.08 10.67
CA PRO A 297 -12.74 9.04 11.03
C PRO A 297 -11.34 8.42 10.90
N PHE A 298 -10.38 9.22 10.46
CA PHE A 298 -8.97 8.87 10.35
C PHE A 298 -8.09 10.05 10.73
N THR A 299 -6.85 9.77 11.08
CA THR A 299 -5.81 10.77 11.34
C THR A 299 -4.59 10.50 10.46
N VAL A 300 -3.93 11.55 10.01
CA VAL A 300 -2.60 11.48 9.38
C VAL A 300 -1.61 12.13 10.33
N THR A 301 -0.64 11.36 10.81
CA THR A 301 0.40 11.80 11.73
C THR A 301 1.73 11.93 11.00
N GLN A 302 2.42 13.05 11.19
CA GLN A 302 3.80 13.23 10.75
C GLN A 302 4.74 13.08 11.95
N LEU A 303 5.71 12.19 11.83
CA LEU A 303 6.76 11.94 12.81
C LEU A 303 8.12 12.27 12.16
N ASP A 304 9.05 12.77 12.94
CA ASP A 304 10.43 12.92 12.48
C ASP A 304 11.12 11.54 12.51
N ALA A 305 11.52 11.05 11.34
CA ALA A 305 12.09 9.71 11.19
C ALA A 305 13.55 9.61 11.68
N ILE A 306 14.19 10.74 12.02
CA ILE A 306 15.58 10.81 12.51
C ILE A 306 15.62 10.92 14.03
N SER A 307 14.85 11.86 14.59
CA SER A 307 14.80 12.10 16.03
C SER A 307 13.77 11.24 16.76
N PHE A 308 12.85 10.65 16.02
CA PHE A 308 11.71 9.88 16.54
C PHE A 308 10.78 10.70 17.48
N GLU A 309 10.58 12.01 17.16
CA GLU A 309 9.70 12.93 17.91
C GLU A 309 8.43 13.32 17.15
#